data_59d7e17f381282124f7b0d507d7b1424
#
_entry.id   59d7e17f381282124f7b0d507d7b1424
#
_cell.length_a   1.000
_cell.length_b   1.000
_cell.length_c   1.000
_cell.angle_alpha   90.00
_cell.angle_beta   90.00
_cell.angle_gamma   90.00
#
_symmetry.space_group_name_H-M   'P 1'
#
loop_
_entity.id
_entity.type
_entity.pdbx_description
1 polymer ?
#
loop_
_entity_poly.entity_id
_entity_poly.type
_entity_poly.pdbx_seq_one_letter_code
_entity_poly.pdbx_strand_id
1 'polypeptide(L)'
;MKPQIYILKNTHLEVHISTLGATLTRMLTKDLQGKVVDVLLGMEKAEDYESPEYIASGAYLGAIIGRYGNRIARGRFEIDGVKYQLAINNGENHLHGGLCGFDKKIWNVGQAGTDSLTLTYCSPDGEEAYPGTLQVKVGFSLQEKALRIDYEAVTDKKCFVNLTHHPYFNLNPEAVKGYFT
;
A
#
# COMPACT_ATOMS: atom_id res chain seq x y z
N MET A 1 16.14 -4.64 -5.88
CA MET A 1 15.91 -3.35 -6.59
C MET A 1 15.77 -2.28 -5.53
N LYS A 2 16.17 -1.02 -5.81
CA LYS A 2 15.91 0.09 -4.88
C LYS A 2 14.50 0.64 -5.12
N PRO A 3 13.81 1.14 -4.07
CA PRO A 3 12.53 1.84 -4.22
C PRO A 3 12.67 3.04 -5.17
N GLN A 4 11.62 3.30 -5.95
CA GLN A 4 11.53 4.47 -6.85
C GLN A 4 10.22 5.19 -6.60
N ILE A 5 10.22 6.51 -6.74
CA ILE A 5 9.00 7.33 -6.64
C ILE A 5 8.60 7.77 -8.05
N TYR A 6 7.34 7.56 -8.37
CA TYR A 6 6.67 8.03 -9.59
C TYR A 6 5.72 9.17 -9.24
N ILE A 7 5.73 10.22 -10.07
CA ILE A 7 4.91 11.40 -9.86
C ILE A 7 3.85 11.46 -10.95
N LEU A 8 2.58 11.41 -10.54
CA LEU A 8 1.43 11.65 -11.40
C LEU A 8 0.96 13.09 -11.18
N LYS A 9 0.64 13.77 -12.27
CA LYS A 9 0.26 15.19 -12.19
C LYS A 9 -0.77 15.58 -13.23
N ASN A 10 -1.77 16.33 -12.79
CA ASN A 10 -2.69 17.08 -13.64
C ASN A 10 -2.84 18.54 -13.13
N THR A 11 -3.86 19.26 -13.58
CA THR A 11 -4.10 20.66 -13.17
C THR A 11 -4.53 20.81 -11.71
N HIS A 12 -5.02 19.75 -11.06
CA HIS A 12 -5.61 19.77 -9.72
C HIS A 12 -4.80 19.03 -8.67
N LEU A 13 -4.16 17.93 -9.08
CA LEU A 13 -3.48 17.02 -8.18
C LEU A 13 -2.05 16.75 -8.64
N GLU A 14 -1.15 16.59 -7.66
CA GLU A 14 0.14 15.94 -7.83
C GLU A 14 0.25 14.82 -6.79
N VAL A 15 0.52 13.61 -7.27
CA VAL A 15 0.50 12.40 -6.44
C VAL A 15 1.82 11.66 -6.61
N HIS A 16 2.46 11.33 -5.50
CA HIS A 16 3.72 10.61 -5.48
C HIS A 16 3.48 9.16 -5.02
N ILE A 17 3.98 8.20 -5.78
CA ILE A 17 3.78 6.77 -5.52
C ILE A 17 5.13 6.07 -5.53
N SER A 18 5.47 5.40 -4.43
CA SER A 18 6.65 4.56 -4.32
C SER A 18 6.39 3.15 -4.86
N THR A 19 7.40 2.55 -5.50
CA THR A 19 7.35 1.12 -5.84
C THR A 19 7.49 0.21 -4.61
N LEU A 20 7.98 0.69 -3.48
CA LEU A 20 7.92 -0.04 -2.21
C LEU A 20 6.50 0.03 -1.66
N GLY A 21 5.85 -1.12 -1.51
CA GLY A 21 4.48 -1.22 -1.01
C GLY A 21 3.41 -0.65 -1.95
N ALA A 22 3.75 -0.26 -3.18
CA ALA A 22 2.88 0.56 -4.04
C ALA A 22 2.29 1.75 -3.26
N THR A 23 3.14 2.40 -2.46
CA THR A 23 2.79 3.35 -1.40
C THR A 23 2.51 4.73 -1.97
N LEU A 24 1.35 5.29 -1.65
CA LEU A 24 1.05 6.70 -1.85
C LEU A 24 1.79 7.51 -0.78
N THR A 25 2.84 8.24 -1.19
CA THR A 25 3.73 8.95 -0.27
C THR A 25 3.35 10.41 -0.08
N ARG A 26 2.76 11.06 -1.10
CA ARG A 26 2.29 12.45 -1.07
C ARG A 26 1.06 12.63 -1.94
N MET A 27 0.21 13.56 -1.56
CA MET A 27 -0.92 14.02 -2.38
C MET A 27 -1.09 15.53 -2.22
N LEU A 28 -0.62 16.27 -3.22
CA LEU A 28 -0.66 17.73 -3.24
C LEU A 28 -1.91 18.22 -3.97
N THR A 29 -2.60 19.16 -3.36
CA THR A 29 -3.76 19.85 -3.95
C THR A 29 -3.78 21.31 -3.53
N LYS A 30 -4.66 22.14 -4.11
CA LYS A 30 -4.85 23.53 -3.70
C LYS A 30 -5.94 23.62 -2.64
N ASP A 31 -5.70 24.39 -1.59
CA ASP A 31 -6.72 24.79 -0.63
C ASP A 31 -7.67 25.87 -1.23
N LEU A 32 -8.62 26.33 -0.42
CA LEU A 32 -9.60 27.35 -0.81
C LEU A 32 -8.94 28.71 -1.14
N GLN A 33 -7.74 28.98 -0.64
CA GLN A 33 -6.94 30.17 -0.91
C GLN A 33 -6.01 30.01 -2.11
N GLY A 34 -5.97 28.82 -2.74
CA GLY A 34 -5.11 28.49 -3.87
C GLY A 34 -3.68 28.09 -3.49
N LYS A 35 -3.37 27.97 -2.18
CA LYS A 35 -2.08 27.48 -1.68
C LYS A 35 -1.99 25.97 -1.88
N VAL A 36 -0.85 25.49 -2.38
CA VAL A 36 -0.58 24.05 -2.49
C VAL A 36 -0.32 23.48 -1.11
N VAL A 37 -1.06 22.43 -0.76
CA VAL A 37 -0.96 21.69 0.51
C VAL A 37 -0.83 20.21 0.26
N ASP A 38 -0.05 19.52 1.10
CA ASP A 38 0.00 18.07 1.14
C ASP A 38 -1.08 17.57 2.09
N VAL A 39 -2.03 16.81 1.57
CA VAL A 39 -3.17 16.28 2.35
C VAL A 39 -2.96 14.84 2.81
N LEU A 40 -1.72 14.36 2.76
CA LEU A 40 -1.38 12.99 3.15
C LEU A 40 -0.21 12.99 4.15
N LEU A 41 -0.28 12.11 5.15
CA LEU A 41 0.89 11.77 5.97
C LEU A 41 1.72 10.71 5.25
N GLY A 42 2.98 11.01 5.00
CA GLY A 42 3.94 10.11 4.36
C GLY A 42 5.36 10.51 4.70
N MET A 43 6.30 9.63 4.35
CA MET A 43 7.73 9.91 4.48
C MET A 43 8.24 10.65 3.24
N GLU A 44 9.26 11.49 3.39
CA GLU A 44 9.81 12.27 2.27
C GLU A 44 10.53 11.41 1.24
N LYS A 45 11.25 10.39 1.71
CA LYS A 45 12.05 9.51 0.88
C LYS A 45 11.49 8.10 0.90
N ALA A 46 11.60 7.39 -0.22
CA ALA A 46 11.16 6.01 -0.31
C ALA A 46 11.91 5.08 0.65
N GLU A 47 13.20 5.37 0.89
CA GLU A 47 14.07 4.60 1.80
C GLU A 47 13.65 4.73 3.26
N ASP A 48 13.01 5.83 3.67
CA ASP A 48 12.57 6.05 5.05
C ASP A 48 11.48 5.04 5.47
N TYR A 49 10.74 4.48 4.50
CA TYR A 49 9.77 3.39 4.73
C TYR A 49 10.44 2.04 5.07
N GLU A 50 11.75 1.92 4.89
CA GLU A 50 12.56 0.74 5.26
C GLU A 50 13.31 0.97 6.60
N SER A 51 13.18 2.14 7.21
CA SER A 51 13.85 2.43 8.48
C SER A 51 13.32 1.55 9.62
N PRO A 52 14.20 1.13 10.56
CA PRO A 52 13.77 0.34 11.71
C PRO A 52 12.66 1.02 12.54
N GLU A 53 12.71 2.34 12.67
CA GLU A 53 11.75 3.16 13.40
C GLU A 53 10.37 3.11 12.72
N TYR A 54 10.34 3.27 11.39
CA TYR A 54 9.09 3.18 10.64
C TYR A 54 8.49 1.77 10.71
N ILE A 55 9.30 0.74 10.51
CA ILE A 55 8.86 -0.67 10.59
C ILE A 55 8.31 -0.98 11.99
N ALA A 56 8.99 -0.52 13.04
CA ALA A 56 8.55 -0.72 14.42
C ALA A 56 7.25 0.02 14.75
N SER A 57 6.96 1.14 14.08
CA SER A 57 5.72 1.90 14.27
C SER A 57 4.48 1.13 13.83
N GLY A 58 4.59 0.23 12.84
CA GLY A 58 3.47 -0.51 12.26
C GLY A 58 2.40 0.40 11.64
N ALA A 59 2.79 1.56 11.10
CA ALA A 59 1.85 2.58 10.65
C ALA A 59 1.24 2.30 9.28
N TYR A 60 1.92 1.57 8.40
CA TYR A 60 1.47 1.25 7.04
C TYR A 60 1.10 2.48 6.19
N LEU A 61 1.75 3.64 6.42
CA LEU A 61 1.40 4.92 5.78
C LEU A 61 1.30 4.80 4.26
N GLY A 62 0.10 5.00 3.72
CA GLY A 62 -0.15 5.04 2.29
C GLY A 62 0.09 3.76 1.50
N ALA A 63 0.40 2.64 2.14
CA ALA A 63 0.74 1.39 1.47
C ALA A 63 -0.48 0.63 0.94
N ILE A 64 -0.27 -0.16 -0.11
CA ILE A 64 -1.21 -1.22 -0.51
C ILE A 64 -1.04 -2.40 0.44
N ILE A 65 -2.14 -2.81 1.04
CA ILE A 65 -2.21 -3.90 2.00
C ILE A 65 -2.70 -5.17 1.31
N GLY A 66 -1.99 -6.26 1.53
CA GLY A 66 -2.30 -7.61 1.00
C GLY A 66 -1.35 -8.66 1.60
N ARG A 67 -1.66 -9.97 1.39
CA ARG A 67 -2.83 -10.45 0.60
C ARG A 67 -4.19 -10.14 1.24
N TYR A 68 -4.25 -10.02 2.58
CA TYR A 68 -5.49 -9.82 3.31
C TYR A 68 -5.38 -8.62 4.25
N GLY A 69 -6.10 -7.56 3.92
CA GLY A 69 -6.21 -6.36 4.75
C GLY A 69 -7.06 -6.62 5.98
N ASN A 70 -6.69 -5.96 7.09
CA ASN A 70 -7.27 -6.15 8.42
C ASN A 70 -6.92 -7.52 9.01
N ARG A 71 -7.68 -8.00 10.00
CA ARG A 71 -7.30 -9.14 10.86
C ARG A 71 -7.94 -10.45 10.43
N ILE A 72 -7.14 -11.52 10.56
CA ILE A 72 -7.63 -12.90 10.57
C ILE A 72 -7.44 -13.42 11.99
N ALA A 73 -8.55 -13.80 12.62
CA ALA A 73 -8.58 -14.24 14.01
C ALA A 73 -7.64 -15.44 14.23
N ARG A 74 -6.74 -15.31 15.18
CA ARG A 74 -5.71 -16.31 15.52
C ARG A 74 -4.86 -16.75 14.33
N GLY A 75 -4.85 -15.98 13.24
CA GLY A 75 -4.18 -16.31 11.99
C GLY A 75 -4.67 -17.62 11.35
N ARG A 76 -5.92 -18.01 11.55
CA ARG A 76 -6.41 -19.31 11.09
C ARG A 76 -7.57 -19.17 10.14
N PHE A 77 -7.54 -19.96 9.07
CA PHE A 77 -8.66 -20.16 8.16
C PHE A 77 -8.62 -21.55 7.56
N GLU A 78 -9.71 -21.93 6.90
CA GLU A 78 -9.86 -23.20 6.23
C GLU A 78 -10.42 -22.99 4.81
N ILE A 79 -9.87 -23.68 3.84
CA ILE A 79 -10.37 -23.74 2.46
C ILE A 79 -10.44 -25.20 2.04
N ASP A 80 -11.64 -25.67 1.64
CA ASP A 80 -11.89 -27.04 1.17
C ASP A 80 -11.35 -28.12 2.14
N GLY A 81 -11.51 -27.93 3.46
CA GLY A 81 -11.04 -28.85 4.49
C GLY A 81 -9.54 -28.75 4.83
N VAL A 82 -8.78 -27.95 4.11
CA VAL A 82 -7.36 -27.69 4.40
C VAL A 82 -7.23 -26.50 5.34
N LYS A 83 -6.59 -26.72 6.49
CA LYS A 83 -6.36 -25.69 7.52
C LYS A 83 -5.04 -24.97 7.26
N TYR A 84 -5.09 -23.65 7.34
CA TYR A 84 -3.93 -22.77 7.20
C TYR A 84 -3.67 -22.03 8.51
N GLN A 85 -2.39 -21.90 8.85
CA GLN A 85 -1.93 -21.12 10.00
C GLN A 85 -0.99 -20.04 9.48
N LEU A 86 -1.40 -18.79 9.65
CA LEU A 86 -0.62 -17.60 9.31
C LEU A 86 0.18 -17.12 10.52
N ALA A 87 1.18 -16.27 10.28
CA ALA A 87 1.93 -15.61 11.35
C ALA A 87 1.01 -14.76 12.23
N ILE A 88 1.29 -14.75 13.53
CA ILE A 88 0.62 -13.89 14.51
C ILE A 88 1.50 -12.65 14.69
N ASN A 89 1.07 -11.53 14.15
CA ASN A 89 1.84 -10.28 14.12
C ASN A 89 1.12 -9.08 14.75
N ASN A 90 -0.08 -9.31 15.35
CA ASN A 90 -0.82 -8.27 16.04
C ASN A 90 -1.66 -8.86 17.17
N GLY A 91 -1.13 -8.83 18.42
CA GLY A 91 -1.74 -9.48 19.56
C GLY A 91 -1.90 -10.98 19.29
N GLU A 92 -3.14 -11.49 19.33
CA GLU A 92 -3.45 -12.89 19.01
C GLU A 92 -3.81 -13.11 17.54
N ASN A 93 -3.73 -12.10 16.69
CA ASN A 93 -4.26 -12.16 15.33
C ASN A 93 -3.15 -11.99 14.28
N HIS A 94 -3.48 -12.41 13.07
CA HIS A 94 -2.77 -12.00 11.87
C HIS A 94 -3.32 -10.67 11.38
N LEU A 95 -2.46 -9.76 10.93
CA LEU A 95 -2.83 -8.42 10.47
C LEU A 95 -2.13 -8.10 9.15
N HIS A 96 -2.87 -7.51 8.22
CA HIS A 96 -2.37 -6.80 7.05
C HIS A 96 -1.39 -7.61 6.17
N GLY A 97 -1.64 -8.90 5.99
CA GLY A 97 -0.84 -9.77 5.13
C GLY A 97 0.40 -10.36 5.78
N GLY A 98 0.65 -10.09 7.08
CA GLY A 98 1.67 -10.77 7.87
C GLY A 98 2.91 -9.96 8.20
N LEU A 99 4.01 -10.67 8.44
CA LEU A 99 5.29 -10.07 8.84
C LEU A 99 5.95 -9.31 7.71
N CYS A 100 5.79 -9.82 6.48
CA CYS A 100 6.34 -9.25 5.26
C CYS A 100 5.26 -9.16 4.18
N GLY A 101 4.18 -8.40 4.47
CA GLY A 101 3.06 -8.16 3.59
C GLY A 101 3.41 -7.31 2.37
N PHE A 102 2.41 -6.95 1.58
CA PHE A 102 2.56 -6.22 0.31
C PHE A 102 3.14 -4.82 0.49
N ASP A 103 2.97 -4.23 1.67
CA ASP A 103 3.55 -2.96 2.11
C ASP A 103 5.09 -2.96 2.12
N LYS A 104 5.71 -4.14 2.26
CA LYS A 104 7.17 -4.33 2.34
C LYS A 104 7.78 -4.91 1.05
N LYS A 105 6.99 -5.02 -0.01
CA LYS A 105 7.46 -5.56 -1.30
C LYS A 105 7.80 -4.47 -2.29
N ILE A 106 8.82 -4.69 -3.10
CA ILE A 106 9.09 -3.85 -4.26
C ILE A 106 8.21 -4.33 -5.42
N TRP A 107 7.33 -3.45 -5.89
CA TRP A 107 6.44 -3.72 -7.00
C TRP A 107 7.11 -3.38 -8.33
N ASN A 108 6.80 -4.16 -9.35
CA ASN A 108 7.30 -3.93 -10.70
C ASN A 108 6.42 -2.87 -11.39
N VAL A 109 7.06 -2.01 -12.16
CA VAL A 109 6.37 -1.01 -12.98
C VAL A 109 5.89 -1.66 -14.27
N GLY A 110 4.58 -1.67 -14.50
CA GLY A 110 3.96 -2.12 -15.75
C GLY A 110 3.91 -0.99 -16.77
N GLN A 111 3.18 0.06 -16.46
CA GLN A 111 3.08 1.28 -17.28
C GLN A 111 3.24 2.52 -16.41
N ALA A 112 3.91 3.54 -16.94
CA ALA A 112 4.05 4.84 -16.29
C ALA A 112 3.76 5.94 -17.31
N GLY A 113 2.79 6.80 -16.98
CA GLY A 113 2.41 7.99 -17.73
C GLY A 113 2.49 9.24 -16.86
N THR A 114 2.04 10.37 -17.37
CA THR A 114 2.00 11.64 -16.63
C THR A 114 0.90 11.69 -15.60
N ASP A 115 -0.20 10.95 -15.79
CA ASP A 115 -1.41 10.94 -14.99
C ASP A 115 -1.85 9.53 -14.57
N SER A 116 -1.07 8.51 -14.92
CA SER A 116 -1.39 7.12 -14.62
C SER A 116 -0.13 6.28 -14.37
N LEU A 117 -0.25 5.30 -13.47
CA LEU A 117 0.79 4.34 -13.13
C LEU A 117 0.16 2.98 -12.88
N THR A 118 0.76 1.95 -13.44
CA THR A 118 0.41 0.55 -13.13
C THR A 118 1.58 -0.13 -12.45
N LEU A 119 1.33 -0.69 -11.28
CA LEU A 119 2.29 -1.51 -10.53
C LEU A 119 1.79 -2.95 -10.44
N THR A 120 2.71 -3.90 -10.50
CA THR A 120 2.41 -5.33 -10.44
C THR A 120 3.28 -6.03 -9.40
N TYR A 121 2.71 -7.03 -8.74
CA TYR A 121 3.44 -7.91 -7.84
C TYR A 121 2.98 -9.36 -8.03
N CYS A 122 3.94 -10.29 -8.06
CA CYS A 122 3.66 -11.72 -8.06
C CYS A 122 4.04 -12.29 -6.69
N SER A 123 3.02 -12.58 -5.88
CA SER A 123 3.19 -13.19 -4.57
C SER A 123 3.20 -14.71 -4.74
N PRO A 124 4.34 -15.40 -4.48
CA PRO A 124 4.47 -16.84 -4.74
C PRO A 124 3.59 -17.68 -3.81
N ASP A 125 3.29 -18.91 -4.23
CA ASP A 125 2.60 -19.90 -3.38
C ASP A 125 3.33 -20.07 -2.05
N GLY A 126 2.60 -19.98 -0.94
CA GLY A 126 3.14 -20.10 0.41
C GLY A 126 3.73 -18.80 0.99
N GLU A 127 3.74 -17.69 0.26
CA GLU A 127 4.15 -16.40 0.84
C GLU A 127 3.25 -16.05 2.01
N GLU A 128 3.84 -15.71 3.16
CA GLU A 128 3.15 -15.47 4.45
C GLU A 128 2.16 -16.60 4.82
N ALA A 129 2.43 -17.84 4.33
CA ALA A 129 1.62 -19.05 4.49
C ALA A 129 0.25 -19.02 3.78
N TYR A 130 0.01 -18.10 2.87
CA TYR A 130 -1.18 -18.12 2.01
C TYR A 130 -1.01 -19.10 0.83
N PRO A 131 -2.06 -19.88 0.48
CA PRO A 131 -2.01 -20.79 -0.66
C PRO A 131 -2.09 -20.06 -2.00
N GLY A 132 -1.47 -20.66 -3.01
CA GLY A 132 -1.51 -20.24 -4.40
C GLY A 132 -0.58 -19.09 -4.74
N THR A 133 -0.17 -19.06 -5.99
CA THR A 133 0.50 -17.90 -6.58
C THR A 133 -0.52 -16.83 -6.88
N LEU A 134 -0.35 -15.62 -6.36
CA LEU A 134 -1.24 -14.49 -6.59
C LEU A 134 -0.54 -13.42 -7.44
N GLN A 135 -1.06 -13.20 -8.64
CA GLN A 135 -0.65 -12.07 -9.47
C GLN A 135 -1.55 -10.88 -9.17
N VAL A 136 -0.96 -9.77 -8.77
CA VAL A 136 -1.68 -8.53 -8.42
C VAL A 136 -1.24 -7.40 -9.32
N LYS A 137 -2.22 -6.62 -9.78
CA LYS A 137 -2.02 -5.37 -10.48
C LYS A 137 -2.79 -4.27 -9.78
N VAL A 138 -2.14 -3.15 -9.55
CA VAL A 138 -2.75 -1.93 -9.01
C VAL A 138 -2.54 -0.81 -10.02
N GLY A 139 -3.64 -0.21 -10.46
CA GLY A 139 -3.65 0.94 -11.35
C GLY A 139 -3.99 2.20 -10.58
N PHE A 140 -3.17 3.23 -10.71
CA PHE A 140 -3.43 4.58 -10.22
C PHE A 140 -3.70 5.49 -11.39
N SER A 141 -4.76 6.29 -11.35
CA SER A 141 -5.07 7.26 -12.41
C SER A 141 -5.68 8.54 -11.85
N LEU A 142 -5.23 9.67 -12.36
CA LEU A 142 -5.78 10.97 -12.00
C LEU A 142 -7.00 11.28 -12.87
N GLN A 143 -8.14 11.55 -12.25
CA GLN A 143 -9.39 11.93 -12.90
C GLN A 143 -9.83 13.29 -12.38
N GLU A 144 -9.51 14.37 -13.11
CA GLU A 144 -9.77 15.75 -12.65
C GLU A 144 -9.25 15.99 -11.22
N LYS A 145 -10.15 15.97 -10.22
CA LYS A 145 -9.88 16.21 -8.80
C LYS A 145 -9.84 14.94 -7.97
N ALA A 146 -9.76 13.76 -8.59
CA ALA A 146 -9.77 12.48 -7.92
C ALA A 146 -8.56 11.61 -8.33
N LEU A 147 -8.02 10.86 -7.38
CA LEU A 147 -7.17 9.71 -7.62
C LEU A 147 -8.05 8.46 -7.61
N ARG A 148 -8.09 7.76 -8.73
CA ARG A 148 -8.72 6.45 -8.84
C ARG A 148 -7.68 5.37 -8.65
N ILE A 149 -8.02 4.33 -7.86
CA ILE A 149 -7.18 3.15 -7.64
C ILE A 149 -7.98 1.91 -8.02
N ASP A 150 -7.49 1.17 -9.01
CA ASP A 150 -8.09 -0.08 -9.49
C ASP A 150 -7.23 -1.26 -9.08
N TYR A 151 -7.87 -2.36 -8.65
CA TYR A 151 -7.20 -3.60 -8.25
C TYR A 151 -7.64 -4.74 -9.16
N GLU A 152 -6.65 -5.53 -9.58
CA GLU A 152 -6.87 -6.77 -10.29
C GLU A 152 -6.00 -7.86 -9.64
N ALA A 153 -6.59 -9.01 -9.34
CA ALA A 153 -5.88 -10.12 -8.74
C ALA A 153 -6.31 -11.45 -9.38
N VAL A 154 -5.33 -12.26 -9.76
CA VAL A 154 -5.53 -13.59 -10.36
C VAL A 154 -4.68 -14.61 -9.61
N THR A 155 -5.25 -15.76 -9.29
CA THR A 155 -4.58 -16.83 -8.55
C THR A 155 -4.74 -18.18 -9.24
N ASP A 156 -3.76 -19.07 -9.05
CA ASP A 156 -3.76 -20.44 -9.54
C ASP A 156 -4.42 -21.44 -8.56
N LYS A 157 -4.71 -21.01 -7.32
CA LYS A 157 -5.39 -21.81 -6.29
C LYS A 157 -6.41 -20.97 -5.54
N LYS A 158 -7.43 -21.62 -4.96
CA LYS A 158 -8.34 -20.93 -4.05
C LYS A 158 -7.56 -20.30 -2.89
N CYS A 159 -7.72 -18.99 -2.70
CA CYS A 159 -7.15 -18.26 -1.58
C CYS A 159 -8.05 -17.09 -1.18
N PHE A 160 -7.88 -16.59 0.04
CA PHE A 160 -8.51 -15.35 0.44
C PHE A 160 -7.68 -14.17 -0.06
N VAL A 161 -8.35 -13.21 -0.70
CA VAL A 161 -7.78 -11.95 -1.17
C VAL A 161 -8.66 -10.82 -0.68
N ASN A 162 -8.06 -9.86 0.03
CA ASN A 162 -8.73 -8.64 0.48
C ASN A 162 -7.71 -7.49 0.43
N LEU A 163 -7.61 -6.84 -0.71
CA LEU A 163 -6.69 -5.74 -0.91
C LEU A 163 -7.30 -4.44 -0.42
N THR A 164 -6.48 -3.57 0.16
CA THR A 164 -6.90 -2.22 0.53
C THR A 164 -5.73 -1.25 0.44
N HIS A 165 -6.04 0.03 0.44
CA HIS A 165 -5.08 1.12 0.51
C HIS A 165 -5.14 1.75 1.92
N HIS A 166 -4.00 2.13 2.48
CA HIS A 166 -3.89 2.58 3.87
C HIS A 166 -3.43 4.04 4.00
N PRO A 167 -4.07 5.01 3.30
CA PRO A 167 -3.70 6.42 3.40
C PRO A 167 -4.10 6.99 4.75
N TYR A 168 -3.29 7.90 5.26
CA TYR A 168 -3.60 8.76 6.40
C TYR A 168 -3.80 10.17 5.88
N PHE A 169 -5.05 10.51 5.57
CA PHE A 169 -5.38 11.86 5.12
C PHE A 169 -5.28 12.86 6.25
N ASN A 170 -4.60 13.98 5.99
CA ASN A 170 -4.47 15.10 6.88
C ASN A 170 -4.96 16.38 6.19
N LEU A 171 -6.18 16.80 6.51
CA LEU A 171 -6.79 18.01 5.97
C LEU A 171 -6.39 19.29 6.72
N ASN A 172 -5.56 19.15 7.78
CA ASN A 172 -4.97 20.28 8.51
C ASN A 172 -3.44 20.14 8.55
N PRO A 173 -2.74 20.42 7.44
CA PRO A 173 -1.30 20.18 7.33
C PRO A 173 -0.44 21.02 8.30
N GLU A 174 -0.98 22.08 8.88
CA GLU A 174 -0.28 22.90 9.89
C GLU A 174 -0.27 22.26 11.28
N ALA A 175 -1.20 21.35 11.57
CA ALA A 175 -1.34 20.71 12.89
C ALA A 175 -0.36 19.54 13.13
N VAL A 176 0.39 19.10 12.13
CA VAL A 176 1.19 17.85 12.20
C VAL A 176 2.68 18.13 12.03
N LYS A 177 3.20 19.15 12.73
CA LYS A 177 4.64 19.26 12.92
C LYS A 177 5.03 18.36 14.08
N GLY A 178 5.69 17.22 13.80
CA GLY A 178 6.40 16.47 14.83
C GLY A 178 5.97 15.03 15.13
N TYR A 179 5.24 14.34 14.25
CA TYR A 179 4.91 12.92 14.51
C TYR A 179 6.04 11.93 14.20
N PHE A 180 7.08 12.35 13.49
CA PHE A 180 8.23 11.51 13.10
C PHE A 180 9.58 12.27 13.17
N THR A 181 9.76 13.15 14.15
CA THR A 181 11.09 13.73 14.49
C THR A 181 11.68 13.06 15.70
#